data_63f715d82c238834e5de269c17736af7
#
_entry.id   63f715d82c238834e5de269c17736af7
#
_cell.length_a   1.000
_cell.length_b   1.000
_cell.length_c   1.000
_cell.angle_alpha   90.00
_cell.angle_beta   90.00
_cell.angle_gamma   90.00
#
_symmetry.space_group_name_H-M   'P 1'
#
loop_
_entity.id
_entity.type
_entity.pdbx_description
1 polymer ?
#
loop_
_entity_poly.entity_id
_entity_poly.type
_entity_poly.pdbx_seq_one_letter_code
_entity_poly.pdbx_strand_id
1 'polypeptide(L)' 'MSDKLCMGCMNALPDDAETCPVCGYPAGGENPSQYLPVNTLLSDRYLVGRVLDVGGDSVRYLGYDRELRSPIMIREFF' A
#
# COMPACT_ATOMS: atom_id res chain seq x y z
N MET A 1 19.13 -0.50 -8.39
CA MET A 1 17.86 -1.16 -8.68
C MET A 1 16.83 -0.78 -7.63
N SER A 2 15.64 -0.45 -8.06
CA SER A 2 14.59 -0.03 -7.15
C SER A 2 13.73 -1.21 -6.76
N ASP A 3 13.58 -1.44 -5.44
CA ASP A 3 12.60 -2.37 -4.90
C ASP A 3 11.35 -1.63 -4.45
N LYS A 4 11.22 -0.36 -4.87
CA LYS A 4 10.12 0.49 -4.44
C LYS A 4 8.83 0.12 -5.15
N LEU A 5 7.77 0.01 -4.39
CA LEU A 5 6.45 -0.28 -4.91
C LEU A 5 5.55 0.94 -4.75
N CYS A 6 4.65 1.12 -5.71
CA CYS A 6 3.61 2.14 -5.60
C CYS A 6 2.57 1.69 -4.56
N MET A 7 2.36 2.50 -3.53
CA MET A 7 1.38 2.16 -2.50
C MET A 7 -0.06 2.27 -3.01
N GLY A 8 -0.26 2.81 -4.20
CA GLY A 8 -1.59 2.94 -4.80
C GLY A 8 -2.00 1.78 -5.70
N CYS A 9 -1.04 1.03 -6.24
CA CYS A 9 -1.36 -0.08 -7.17
C CYS A 9 -0.39 -1.27 -7.04
N MET A 10 0.66 -1.14 -6.24
CA MET A 10 1.68 -2.18 -6.01
C MET A 10 2.48 -2.58 -7.24
N ASN A 11 2.49 -1.75 -8.27
CA ASN A 11 3.43 -1.92 -9.38
C ASN A 11 4.77 -1.33 -9.01
N ALA A 12 5.83 -1.78 -9.70
CA ALA A 12 7.16 -1.23 -9.48
C ALA A 12 7.18 0.26 -9.79
N LEU A 13 7.81 1.04 -8.92
CA LEU A 13 7.87 2.48 -9.03
C LEU A 13 9.32 2.92 -9.22
N PRO A 14 9.65 3.73 -10.25
CA PRO A 14 10.99 4.28 -10.38
C PRO A 14 11.39 5.13 -9.18
N ASP A 15 12.66 5.10 -8.79
CA ASP A 15 13.14 5.85 -7.63
C ASP A 15 12.94 7.37 -7.76
N ASP A 16 12.99 7.89 -8.98
CA ASP A 16 12.87 9.30 -9.26
C ASP A 16 11.44 9.75 -9.61
N ALA A 17 10.48 8.83 -9.56
CA ALA A 17 9.09 9.16 -9.87
C ALA A 17 8.46 9.92 -8.71
N GLU A 18 7.84 11.05 -9.01
CA GLU A 18 7.05 11.80 -8.03
C GLU A 18 5.62 11.27 -7.94
N THR A 19 5.15 10.65 -9.02
CA THR A 19 3.81 10.11 -9.12
C THR A 19 3.89 8.80 -9.91
N CYS A 20 3.09 7.83 -9.53
CA CYS A 20 3.06 6.56 -10.24
C CYS A 20 2.52 6.76 -11.65
N PRO A 21 3.26 6.31 -12.69
CA PRO A 21 2.78 6.46 -14.07
C PRO A 21 1.61 5.54 -14.41
N VAL A 22 1.29 4.57 -13.56
CA VAL A 22 0.21 3.61 -13.81
C VAL A 22 -1.10 4.07 -13.20
N CYS A 23 -1.11 4.44 -11.91
CA CYS A 23 -2.34 4.79 -11.22
C CYS A 23 -2.43 6.25 -10.77
N GLY A 24 -1.35 7.01 -10.87
CA GLY A 24 -1.32 8.42 -10.48
C GLY A 24 -1.16 8.67 -8.98
N TYR A 25 -0.95 7.65 -8.18
CA TYR A 25 -0.78 7.83 -6.74
C TYR A 25 0.55 8.52 -6.45
N PRO A 26 0.56 9.57 -5.58
CA PRO A 26 1.81 10.25 -5.25
C PRO A 26 2.81 9.33 -4.57
N ALA A 27 4.08 9.42 -4.95
CA ALA A 27 5.13 8.59 -4.36
C ALA A 27 5.28 8.84 -2.86
N GLY A 28 4.99 10.05 -2.39
CA GLY A 28 5.01 10.39 -0.97
C GLY A 28 3.64 10.38 -0.30
N GLY A 29 2.63 9.73 -0.92
CA GLY A 29 1.29 9.68 -0.37
C GLY A 29 1.23 8.95 0.96
N GLU A 30 0.26 9.34 1.78
CA GLU A 30 0.09 8.77 3.12
C GLU A 30 -1.39 8.47 3.36
N ASN A 31 -1.66 7.50 4.23
CA ASN A 31 -3.01 7.25 4.72
C ASN A 31 -3.35 8.25 5.82
N PRO A 32 -4.65 8.50 6.09
CA PRO A 32 -5.06 9.29 7.27
C PRO A 32 -4.44 8.70 8.54
N SER A 33 -4.13 9.58 9.50
CA SER A 33 -3.39 9.19 10.71
C SER A 33 -4.12 8.16 11.59
N GLN A 34 -5.43 8.03 11.44
CA GLN A 34 -6.22 7.05 12.19
C GLN A 34 -6.11 5.62 11.65
N TYR A 35 -5.49 5.45 10.48
CA TYR A 35 -5.31 4.14 9.84
C TYR A 35 -3.84 3.78 9.83
N LEU A 36 -3.56 2.52 9.43
CA LEU A 36 -2.17 2.08 9.29
C LEU A 36 -1.44 2.90 8.24
N PRO A 37 -0.24 3.39 8.52
CA PRO A 37 0.53 4.13 7.52
C PRO A 37 0.93 3.24 6.34
N VAL A 38 1.09 3.85 5.17
CA VAL A 38 1.68 3.13 4.02
C VAL A 38 3.08 2.67 4.39
N ASN A 39 3.54 1.60 3.77
CA ASN A 39 4.82 0.93 4.05
C ASN A 39 4.91 0.27 5.41
N THR A 40 3.80 0.14 6.15
CA THR A 40 3.78 -0.67 7.37
C THR A 40 3.94 -2.13 6.98
N LEU A 41 4.83 -2.83 7.67
CA LEU A 41 5.08 -4.24 7.40
C LEU A 41 4.45 -5.09 8.52
N LEU A 42 3.49 -5.93 8.14
CA LEU A 42 2.82 -6.82 9.08
C LEU A 42 3.44 -8.22 8.99
N SER A 43 3.84 -8.75 10.15
CA SER A 43 4.43 -10.10 10.25
C SER A 43 5.63 -10.31 9.33
N ASP A 44 6.36 -9.25 9.02
CA ASP A 44 7.50 -9.25 8.10
C ASP A 44 7.17 -9.80 6.70
N ARG A 45 5.89 -9.87 6.36
CA ARG A 45 5.45 -10.45 5.09
C ARG A 45 4.51 -9.55 4.32
N TYR A 46 3.58 -8.87 4.99
CA TYR A 46 2.52 -8.11 4.33
C TYR A 46 2.79 -6.62 4.40
N LEU A 47 2.97 -6.00 3.25
CA LEU A 47 3.20 -4.56 3.16
C LEU A 47 1.85 -3.85 3.01
N VAL A 48 1.61 -2.85 3.85
CA VAL A 48 0.35 -2.08 3.81
C VAL A 48 0.51 -0.90 2.85
N GLY A 49 -0.43 -0.80 1.93
CA GLY A 49 -0.52 0.33 1.01
C GLY A 49 -1.67 1.27 1.36
N ARG A 50 -2.24 1.93 0.35
CA ARG A 50 -3.29 2.92 0.56
C ARG A 50 -4.59 2.30 1.06
N VAL A 51 -5.38 3.10 1.76
CA VAL A 51 -6.75 2.72 2.13
C VAL A 51 -7.59 2.63 0.86
N LEU A 52 -8.27 1.51 0.68
CA LEU A 52 -9.15 1.29 -0.46
C LEU A 52 -10.59 1.66 -0.15
N ASP A 53 -11.04 1.31 1.06
CA ASP A 53 -12.43 1.46 1.44
C ASP A 53 -12.55 1.45 2.96
N VAL A 54 -13.56 2.13 3.49
CA VAL A 54 -13.82 2.19 4.93
C VAL A 54 -15.27 1.82 5.17
N GLY A 55 -15.48 0.77 5.96
CA GLY A 55 -16.79 0.34 6.39
C GLY A 55 -17.11 0.80 7.81
N GLY A 56 -18.27 0.39 8.33
CA GLY A 56 -18.66 0.73 9.69
C GLY A 56 -17.83 0.05 10.77
N ASP A 57 -17.28 -1.11 10.48
CA ASP A 57 -16.55 -1.94 11.43
C ASP A 57 -15.15 -2.35 10.95
N SER A 58 -14.76 -1.94 9.76
CA SER A 58 -13.49 -2.35 9.19
C SER A 58 -12.99 -1.35 8.16
N VAL A 59 -11.70 -1.42 7.87
CA VAL A 59 -11.06 -0.67 6.80
C VAL A 59 -10.27 -1.64 5.93
N ARG A 60 -10.31 -1.43 4.63
CA ARG A 60 -9.58 -2.25 3.66
C ARG A 60 -8.43 -1.47 3.06
N TYR A 61 -7.29 -2.12 2.96
CA TYR A 61 -6.06 -1.55 2.39
C TYR A 61 -5.62 -2.35 1.19
N LEU A 62 -5.02 -1.70 0.22
CA LEU A 62 -4.22 -2.39 -0.77
C LEU A 62 -2.95 -2.87 -0.05
N GLY A 63 -2.60 -4.14 -0.26
CA GLY A 63 -1.42 -4.70 0.35
C GLY A 63 -0.58 -5.46 -0.67
N TYR A 64 0.57 -5.92 -0.22
CA TYR A 64 1.48 -6.71 -1.05
C TYR A 64 2.04 -7.85 -0.20
N ASP A 65 1.90 -9.07 -0.70
CA ASP A 65 2.48 -10.25 -0.06
C ASP A 65 3.91 -10.43 -0.59
N ARG A 66 4.88 -10.16 0.25
CA ARG A 66 6.30 -10.20 -0.14
C ARG A 66 6.78 -11.61 -0.41
N GLU A 67 6.18 -12.59 0.21
CA GLU A 67 6.53 -14.00 -0.01
C GLU A 67 5.99 -14.52 -1.33
N LEU A 68 4.72 -14.22 -1.62
CA LEU A 68 4.10 -14.58 -2.89
C LEU A 68 4.41 -13.61 -4.02
N ARG A 69 4.94 -12.43 -3.69
CA ARG A 69 5.25 -11.35 -4.63
C ARG A 69 4.04 -10.95 -5.46
N SER A 70 2.91 -10.80 -4.80
CA SER A 70 1.68 -10.39 -5.46
C SER A 70 0.89 -9.40 -4.62
N PRO A 71 0.10 -8.52 -5.27
CA PRO A 71 -0.81 -7.64 -4.54
C PRO A 71 -1.90 -8.43 -3.83
N ILE A 72 -2.28 -7.97 -2.64
CA ILE A 72 -3.36 -8.56 -1.85
C ILE A 72 -4.23 -7.44 -1.28
N MET A 73 -5.34 -7.83 -0.66
CA MET A 73 -6.18 -6.91 0.09
C MET A 73 -6.07 -7.24 1.57
N ILE A 74 -5.82 -6.21 2.39
CA ILE A 74 -5.72 -6.35 3.84
C ILE A 74 -6.96 -5.71 4.45
N ARG A 75 -7.58 -6.40 5.40
CA ARG A 75 -8.73 -5.87 6.13
C ARG A 75 -8.38 -5.77 7.61
N GLU A 76 -8.62 -4.60 8.18
CA GLU A 76 -8.45 -4.36 9.61
C GLU A 76 -9.83 -4.14 10.24
N PHE A 77 -10.12 -4.86 11.31
CA PHE A 77 -11.37 -4.69 12.07
C PHE A 77 -11.14 -3.77 13.26
N PHE A 78 -12.10 -2.93 13.53
CA PHE A 78 -12.06 -2.02 14.69
C PHE A 78 -12.52 -2.70 15.98
#